data_a5b72d96a426c051c5d4513c32daf6fb
#
_entry.id   a5b72d96a426c051c5d4513c32daf6fb
#
_cell.length_a   1.000
_cell.length_b   1.000
_cell.length_c   1.000
_cell.angle_alpha   90.00
_cell.angle_beta   90.00
_cell.angle_gamma   90.00
#
_symmetry.space_group_name_H-M   'P 1'
#
loop_
_entity.id
_entity.type
_entity.pdbx_description
1 polymer ?
#
loop_
_entity_poly.entity_id
_entity_poly.type
_entity_poly.pdbx_seq_one_letter_code
_entity_poly.pdbx_strand_id
1 'polypeptide(L)' 'MTDKVKFFVHDMECEKCAAKVKRALETELPEAKAEANPHTKEVELTAEHKLDHTRIDRIISDIGYKADFVN' A
#
# COMPACT_ATOMS: atom_id res chain seq x y z
N MET A 1 17.62 3.13 -8.60
CA MET A 1 17.61 3.28 -7.14
C MET A 1 16.28 2.84 -6.57
N THR A 2 16.30 2.24 -5.39
CA THR A 2 15.10 1.73 -4.76
C THR A 2 14.41 2.82 -3.96
N ASP A 3 13.11 2.99 -4.18
CA ASP A 3 12.29 3.89 -3.39
C ASP A 3 11.34 3.07 -2.52
N LYS A 4 11.12 3.51 -1.30
CA LYS A 4 10.32 2.80 -0.31
C LYS A 4 9.36 3.76 0.36
N VAL A 5 8.07 3.38 0.35
CA VAL A 5 7.03 4.17 0.99
C VAL A 5 6.34 3.30 2.02
N LYS A 6 6.17 3.84 3.21
CA LYS A 6 5.50 3.17 4.31
C LYS A 6 4.30 4.01 4.74
N PHE A 7 3.17 3.36 4.88
CA PHE A 7 1.95 4.04 5.29
C PHE A 7 1.03 3.09 6.05
N PHE A 8 0.01 3.65 6.67
CA PHE A 8 -0.98 2.87 7.42
C PHE A 8 -2.30 2.84 6.69
N VAL A 9 -2.98 1.70 6.78
CA VAL A 9 -4.35 1.55 6.29
C VAL A 9 -5.18 1.06 7.48
N HIS A 10 -5.83 2.00 8.15
CA HIS A 10 -6.58 1.70 9.39
C HIS A 10 -7.80 0.82 9.16
N ASP A 11 -8.30 0.77 7.94
CA ASP A 11 -9.44 -0.07 7.56
C ASP A 11 -9.07 -1.53 7.38
N MET A 12 -7.79 -1.83 7.36
CA MET A 12 -7.27 -3.18 7.16
C MET A 12 -7.29 -3.94 8.49
N GLU A 13 -8.32 -4.77 8.69
CA GLU A 13 -8.53 -5.45 9.97
C GLU A 13 -8.23 -6.94 9.97
N CYS A 14 -8.08 -7.56 8.80
CA CYS A 14 -7.85 -8.99 8.69
C CYS A 14 -6.90 -9.30 7.53
N GLU A 15 -6.47 -10.55 7.47
CA GLU A 15 -5.56 -11.00 6.42
C GLU A 15 -6.13 -10.84 5.02
N LYS A 16 -7.44 -11.02 4.87
CA LYS A 16 -8.10 -10.83 3.58
C LYS A 16 -8.04 -9.38 3.14
N CYS A 17 -8.20 -8.46 4.07
CA CYS A 17 -8.07 -7.03 3.80
C CYS A 17 -6.63 -6.69 3.42
N ALA A 18 -5.66 -7.23 4.13
CA ALA A 18 -4.26 -7.04 3.83
C ALA A 18 -3.91 -7.58 2.44
N ALA A 19 -4.40 -8.75 2.09
CA ALA A 19 -4.20 -9.34 0.77
C ALA A 19 -4.81 -8.48 -0.33
N LYS A 20 -5.98 -7.90 -0.08
CA LYS A 20 -6.65 -7.03 -1.02
C LYS A 20 -5.83 -5.75 -1.28
N VAL A 21 -5.30 -5.14 -0.24
CA VAL A 21 -4.44 -3.97 -0.35
C VAL A 21 -3.18 -4.31 -1.14
N LYS A 22 -2.51 -5.39 -0.77
CA LYS A 22 -1.30 -5.84 -1.45
C LYS A 22 -1.56 -6.10 -2.92
N ARG A 23 -2.62 -6.83 -3.24
CA ARG A 23 -2.98 -7.16 -4.61
C ARG A 23 -3.27 -5.93 -5.44
N ALA A 24 -4.02 -4.98 -4.89
CA ALA A 24 -4.36 -3.74 -5.58
C ALA A 24 -3.09 -2.97 -5.93
N LEU A 25 -2.18 -2.83 -4.98
CA LEU A 25 -0.93 -2.12 -5.19
C LEU A 25 -0.05 -2.80 -6.24
N GLU A 26 0.09 -4.12 -6.15
CA GLU A 26 0.92 -4.86 -7.10
C GLU A 26 0.32 -4.93 -8.50
N THR A 27 -1.01 -4.88 -8.60
CA THR A 27 -1.69 -4.85 -9.90
C THR A 27 -1.50 -3.52 -10.61
N GLU A 28 -1.63 -2.42 -9.87
CA GLU A 28 -1.47 -1.07 -10.44
C GLU A 28 -0.01 -0.67 -10.59
N LEU A 29 0.85 -1.23 -9.76
CA LEU A 29 2.28 -0.95 -9.74
C LEU A 29 3.06 -2.27 -9.87
N PRO A 30 3.06 -2.89 -11.07
CA PRO A 30 3.62 -4.25 -11.23
C PRO A 30 5.12 -4.35 -10.93
N GLU A 31 5.83 -3.23 -10.96
CA GLU A 31 7.25 -3.19 -10.64
C GLU A 31 7.53 -3.05 -9.15
N ALA A 32 6.50 -2.82 -8.36
CA ALA A 32 6.63 -2.62 -6.92
C ALA A 32 6.29 -3.90 -6.16
N LYS A 33 6.89 -4.03 -4.99
CA LYS A 33 6.53 -5.06 -4.03
C LYS A 33 5.78 -4.43 -2.88
N ALA A 34 4.64 -5.00 -2.52
CA ALA A 34 3.84 -4.52 -1.41
C ALA A 34 3.81 -5.56 -0.31
N GLU A 35 3.90 -5.09 0.92
CA GLU A 35 3.71 -5.91 2.10
C GLU A 35 2.70 -5.22 3.00
N ALA A 36 1.70 -5.96 3.45
CA ALA A 36 0.64 -5.43 4.29
C ALA A 36 0.52 -6.28 5.55
N ASN A 37 0.51 -5.62 6.69
CA ASN A 37 0.37 -6.27 7.98
C ASN A 37 -0.93 -5.83 8.66
N PRO A 38 -1.93 -6.72 8.77
CA PRO A 38 -3.23 -6.34 9.36
C PRO A 38 -3.16 -6.09 10.87
N HIS A 39 -2.16 -6.64 11.55
CA HIS A 39 -2.01 -6.44 12.98
C HIS A 39 -1.53 -5.04 13.34
N THR A 40 -0.54 -4.55 12.60
CA THR A 40 -0.01 -3.20 12.81
C THR A 40 -0.66 -2.17 11.89
N LYS A 41 -1.39 -2.65 10.89
CA LYS A 41 -2.04 -1.84 9.84
C LYS A 41 -1.05 -1.10 8.96
N GLU A 42 0.19 -1.56 8.96
CA GLU A 42 1.24 -0.99 8.13
C GLU A 42 1.26 -1.61 6.73
N VAL A 43 1.51 -0.76 5.75
CA VAL A 43 1.77 -1.20 4.39
C VAL A 43 3.11 -0.63 3.96
N GLU A 44 3.96 -1.48 3.41
CA GLU A 44 5.26 -1.09 2.92
C GLU A 44 5.34 -1.39 1.44
N LEU A 45 5.66 -0.38 0.66
CA LEU A 45 5.74 -0.48 -0.78
C LEU A 45 7.17 -0.15 -1.23
N THR A 46 7.77 -1.05 -1.98
CA THR A 46 9.15 -0.91 -2.46
C THR A 46 9.17 -1.02 -3.98
N ALA A 47 9.86 -0.11 -4.63
CA ALA A 47 10.01 -0.13 -6.10
C ALA A 47 11.40 0.36 -6.48
N GLU A 48 11.83 0.02 -7.70
CA GLU A 48 13.12 0.48 -8.22
C GLU A 48 13.06 1.87 -8.83
N HIS A 49 11.89 2.45 -8.91
CA HIS A 49 11.67 3.81 -9.37
C HIS A 49 10.93 4.61 -8.30
N LYS A 50 10.85 5.91 -8.49
CA LYS A 50 10.18 6.79 -7.54
C LYS A 50 8.69 6.51 -7.46
N LEU A 51 8.20 6.38 -6.24
CA LEU A 51 6.78 6.15 -5.98
C LEU A 51 6.06 7.47 -5.75
N ASP A 52 4.84 7.56 -6.26
CA ASP A 52 4.00 8.75 -6.14
C ASP A 52 2.93 8.50 -5.07
N HIS A 53 2.96 9.28 -4.00
CA HIS A 53 2.01 9.15 -2.90
C HIS A 53 0.57 9.39 -3.35
N THR A 54 0.37 10.33 -4.27
CA THR A 54 -0.97 10.62 -4.81
C THR A 54 -1.54 9.40 -5.51
N ARG A 55 -0.72 8.72 -6.29
CA ARG A 55 -1.15 7.51 -6.99
C ARG A 55 -1.46 6.38 -6.02
N ILE A 56 -0.62 6.20 -5.01
CA ILE A 56 -0.83 5.19 -3.98
C ILE A 56 -2.15 5.45 -3.24
N ASP A 57 -2.37 6.70 -2.85
CA ASP A 57 -3.61 7.10 -2.18
C ASP A 57 -4.83 6.78 -3.03
N ARG A 58 -4.75 7.05 -4.33
CA ARG A 58 -5.83 6.76 -5.27
C ARG A 58 -6.11 5.25 -5.36
N ILE A 59 -5.07 4.45 -5.44
CA ILE A 59 -5.21 2.99 -5.50
C ILE A 59 -5.92 2.47 -4.26
N ILE A 60 -5.52 2.96 -3.09
CA ILE A 60 -6.12 2.55 -1.83
C ILE A 60 -7.57 3.02 -1.73
N SER A 61 -7.85 4.25 -2.19
CA SER A 61 -9.22 4.78 -2.21
C SER A 61 -10.14 3.97 -3.12
N ASP A 62 -9.63 3.50 -4.25
CA ASP A 62 -10.41 2.75 -5.22
C ASP A 62 -10.93 1.42 -4.67
N ILE A 63 -10.25 0.84 -3.71
CA ILE A 63 -10.71 -0.39 -3.06
C ILE A 63 -11.53 -0.13 -1.80
N GLY A 64 -11.85 1.14 -1.54
CA GLY A 64 -12.68 1.53 -0.41
C GLY A 64 -11.93 1.74 0.89
N TYR A 65 -10.62 1.87 0.83
CA TYR A 65 -9.79 2.09 2.01
C TYR A 65 -9.16 3.48 1.97
N LYS A 66 -8.50 3.84 3.04
CA LYS A 66 -7.84 5.14 3.15
C LYS A 66 -6.40 4.93 3.60
N ALA A 67 -5.48 5.53 2.86
CA ALA A 67 -4.06 5.49 3.20
C ALA A 67 -3.72 6.65 4.14
N ASP A 68 -2.92 6.36 5.16
CA ASP A 68 -2.43 7.36 6.09
C ASP A 68 -0.91 7.38 5.99
N PHE A 69 -0.37 8.40 5.33
CA PHE A 69 1.07 8.55 5.16
C PHE A 69 1.64 9.28 6.36
N VAL A 70 2.48 8.55 7.09
CA VAL A 70 3.14 9.10 8.28
C VAL A 70 4.60 9.34 7.95
N ASN A 71 5.03 10.55 8.17
CA ASN A 71 6.43 10.92 8.00
C ASN A 71 7.25 10.62 9.24
#